data_5fd20deeca6a32177babc40453c542dc
#
_entry.id   5fd20deeca6a32177babc40453c542dc
#
_cell.length_a   1.000
_cell.length_b   1.000
_cell.length_c   1.000
_cell.angle_alpha   90.00
_cell.angle_beta   90.00
_cell.angle_gamma   90.00
#
_symmetry.space_group_name_H-M   'P 1'
#
loop_
_entity.id
_entity.type
_entity.pdbx_description
1 polymer ?
#
loop_
_entity_poly.entity_id
_entity_poly.type
_entity_poly.pdbx_seq_one_letter_code
_entity_poly.pdbx_strand_id
1 'polypeptide(L)'
;MTSSPELQYLPKAHLHIHLEGAMRPTTLAELCHKYGIQRPVDTRGKRFANFIGFNEVYRAACDCIRTRDDLSRVIFEVAEDAAHQGVFWIEPAFDAERYSTLREDNPYRLFDTQREGWQFALSAAEKASQATGVGIGYISAIDRTRLPEQGLVRAQVTAELAHSKEHLIQSGMECFDGKHPGIVAFGLHGNEEGNPPELFEQVFQLGLANTGLLSTPHAGEIAPFPGQGAASVASAVNCLGANRVQHGVLAFKDKELLAQLAREGVCLDVCPSSNIQLSVFPTIETHPLPEILRAGVPCSIGSDDPLLFGPNLLDEYELCRNQMGLSDELIATLARNSFLHSGAPQEVKSAGVAAVDKWLNIGS
;
A
#
# COMPACT_ATOMS: atom_id res chain seq x y z
N MET A 1 -36.38 -10.19 5.98
CA MET A 1 -34.90 -10.25 6.06
C MET A 1 -34.40 -9.18 5.10
N THR A 2 -33.85 -8.11 5.61
CA THR A 2 -33.19 -7.09 4.79
C THR A 2 -31.97 -7.76 4.16
N SER A 3 -31.81 -7.64 2.84
CA SER A 3 -30.61 -8.18 2.18
C SER A 3 -29.40 -7.37 2.64
N SER A 4 -28.28 -8.05 2.95
CA SER A 4 -27.03 -7.38 3.27
C SER A 4 -26.64 -6.41 2.15
N PRO A 5 -26.17 -5.20 2.47
CA PRO A 5 -25.79 -4.22 1.45
C PRO A 5 -24.60 -4.72 0.61
N GLU A 6 -24.60 -4.39 -0.68
CA GLU A 6 -23.56 -4.84 -1.60
C GLU A 6 -22.23 -4.15 -1.32
N LEU A 7 -21.15 -4.93 -1.21
CA LEU A 7 -19.79 -4.44 -0.92
C LEU A 7 -19.18 -3.59 -2.04
N GLN A 8 -19.68 -3.74 -3.26
CA GLN A 8 -19.29 -2.90 -4.39
C GLN A 8 -19.58 -1.42 -4.13
N TYR A 9 -20.69 -1.12 -3.40
CA TYR A 9 -21.11 0.23 -3.06
C TYR A 9 -20.59 0.71 -1.71
N LEU A 10 -19.83 -0.13 -0.98
CA LEU A 10 -19.14 0.30 0.23
C LEU A 10 -18.02 1.27 -0.13
N PRO A 11 -18.09 2.55 0.30
CA PRO A 11 -16.99 3.48 0.12
C PRO A 11 -15.77 3.02 0.91
N LYS A 12 -14.58 3.05 0.30
CA LYS A 12 -13.34 2.62 0.93
C LYS A 12 -12.14 3.35 0.39
N ALA A 13 -11.08 3.42 1.17
CA ALA A 13 -9.75 3.80 0.70
C ALA A 13 -8.87 2.55 0.60
N HIS A 14 -7.91 2.56 -0.30
CA HIS A 14 -6.97 1.47 -0.51
C HIS A 14 -5.56 1.92 -0.12
N LEU A 15 -5.10 1.51 1.06
CA LEU A 15 -3.89 2.02 1.70
C LEU A 15 -2.67 1.12 1.54
N HIS A 16 -2.87 -0.14 1.15
CA HIS A 16 -1.81 -1.12 0.97
C HIS A 16 -1.92 -1.78 -0.40
N ILE A 17 -1.20 -1.20 -1.34
CA ILE A 17 -1.12 -1.64 -2.73
C ILE A 17 0.23 -1.18 -3.31
N HIS A 18 0.90 -2.05 -4.06
CA HIS A 18 2.09 -1.72 -4.84
C HIS A 18 1.69 -1.35 -6.26
N LEU A 19 2.21 -0.22 -6.77
CA LEU A 19 1.81 0.30 -8.08
C LEU A 19 1.99 -0.74 -9.19
N GLU A 20 3.17 -1.33 -9.27
CA GLU A 20 3.50 -2.32 -10.29
C GLU A 20 2.79 -3.65 -10.06
N GLY A 21 2.60 -4.04 -8.79
CA GLY A 21 1.86 -5.22 -8.39
C GLY A 21 0.36 -5.13 -8.64
N ALA A 22 -0.14 -3.93 -8.94
CA ALA A 22 -1.53 -3.68 -9.33
C ALA A 22 -1.74 -3.61 -10.85
N MET A 23 -0.70 -3.82 -11.66
CA MET A 23 -0.82 -3.89 -13.12
C MET A 23 -1.84 -4.96 -13.54
N ARG A 24 -2.70 -4.65 -14.50
CA ARG A 24 -3.64 -5.63 -15.05
C ARG A 24 -2.90 -6.80 -15.71
N PRO A 25 -3.35 -8.04 -15.54
CA PRO A 25 -2.76 -9.20 -16.24
C PRO A 25 -2.78 -9.09 -17.77
N THR A 26 -3.76 -8.37 -18.31
CA THR A 26 -3.85 -8.05 -19.76
C THR A 26 -2.76 -7.08 -20.18
N THR A 27 -2.52 -6.04 -19.40
CA THR A 27 -1.46 -5.05 -19.64
C THR A 27 -0.09 -5.71 -19.58
N LEU A 28 0.18 -6.55 -18.56
CA LEU A 28 1.39 -7.34 -18.50
C LEU A 28 1.58 -8.18 -19.76
N ALA A 29 0.53 -8.89 -20.23
CA ALA A 29 0.61 -9.71 -21.44
C ALA A 29 0.92 -8.88 -22.70
N GLU A 30 0.29 -7.72 -22.84
CA GLU A 30 0.52 -6.80 -23.97
C GLU A 30 1.93 -6.20 -23.93
N LEU A 31 2.45 -5.80 -22.76
CA LEU A 31 3.82 -5.31 -22.63
C LEU A 31 4.85 -6.41 -22.92
N CYS A 32 4.62 -7.63 -22.43
CA CYS A 32 5.46 -8.78 -22.78
C CYS A 32 5.50 -9.01 -24.30
N HIS A 33 4.35 -8.98 -24.96
CA HIS A 33 4.28 -9.10 -26.42
C HIS A 33 5.00 -7.94 -27.14
N LYS A 34 4.74 -6.68 -26.71
CA LYS A 34 5.35 -5.46 -27.25
C LYS A 34 6.88 -5.52 -27.24
N TYR A 35 7.46 -6.09 -26.18
CA TYR A 35 8.91 -6.10 -25.96
C TYR A 35 9.57 -7.45 -26.26
N GLY A 36 8.81 -8.45 -26.73
CA GLY A 36 9.34 -9.79 -27.01
C GLY A 36 9.87 -10.51 -25.74
N ILE A 37 9.24 -10.27 -24.58
CA ILE A 37 9.63 -10.84 -23.28
C ILE A 37 8.76 -12.06 -23.01
N GLN A 38 9.36 -13.11 -22.45
CA GLN A 38 8.58 -14.24 -21.94
C GLN A 38 7.71 -13.76 -20.76
N ARG A 39 6.40 -14.00 -20.86
CA ARG A 39 5.48 -13.65 -19.78
C ARG A 39 5.86 -14.37 -18.49
N PRO A 40 5.94 -13.67 -17.33
CA PRO A 40 6.09 -14.31 -16.03
C PRO A 40 4.99 -15.33 -15.77
N VAL A 41 5.30 -16.32 -14.93
CA VAL A 41 4.34 -17.38 -14.55
C VAL A 41 3.16 -16.73 -13.83
N ASP A 42 1.94 -17.14 -14.20
CA ASP A 42 0.73 -16.73 -13.47
C ASP A 42 0.70 -17.42 -12.09
N THR A 43 0.81 -16.61 -11.04
CA THR A 43 0.89 -17.05 -9.64
C THR A 43 -0.42 -16.84 -8.88
N ARG A 44 -1.44 -16.23 -9.49
CA ARG A 44 -2.71 -15.91 -8.85
C ARG A 44 -3.37 -17.13 -8.26
N GLY A 45 -3.75 -17.03 -6.97
CA GLY A 45 -4.34 -18.12 -6.21
C GLY A 45 -3.38 -19.26 -5.85
N LYS A 46 -2.07 -19.09 -6.09
CA LYS A 46 -1.05 -20.10 -5.77
C LYS A 46 -0.20 -19.64 -4.60
N ARG A 47 0.28 -20.58 -3.79
CA ARG A 47 1.21 -20.28 -2.73
C ARG A 47 2.63 -20.15 -3.27
N PHE A 48 3.34 -19.18 -2.75
CA PHE A 48 4.78 -19.05 -2.95
C PHE A 48 5.53 -19.96 -1.98
N ALA A 49 6.63 -20.55 -2.45
CA ALA A 49 7.48 -21.37 -1.60
C ALA A 49 8.20 -20.54 -0.53
N ASN A 50 8.54 -19.29 -0.87
CA ASN A 50 9.18 -18.30 -0.01
C ASN A 50 9.04 -16.90 -0.64
N PHE A 51 9.45 -15.88 0.12
CA PHE A 51 9.42 -14.49 -0.34
C PHE A 51 10.34 -14.22 -1.55
N ILE A 52 11.45 -14.96 -1.68
CA ILE A 52 12.38 -14.78 -2.81
C ILE A 52 11.66 -15.10 -4.13
N GLY A 53 10.95 -16.25 -4.19
CA GLY A 53 10.20 -16.64 -5.39
C GLY A 53 9.07 -15.64 -5.73
N PHE A 54 8.41 -15.05 -4.72
CA PHE A 54 7.49 -13.94 -4.93
C PHE A 54 8.20 -12.73 -5.56
N ASN A 55 9.30 -12.27 -4.96
CA ASN A 55 10.03 -11.10 -5.42
C ASN A 55 10.60 -11.26 -6.84
N GLU A 56 11.00 -12.47 -7.25
CA GLU A 56 11.43 -12.74 -8.63
C GLU A 56 10.31 -12.48 -9.65
N VAL A 57 9.08 -12.94 -9.37
CA VAL A 57 7.93 -12.71 -10.25
C VAL A 57 7.51 -11.24 -10.26
N TYR A 58 7.52 -10.58 -9.09
CA TYR A 58 7.25 -9.15 -8.97
C TYR A 58 8.23 -8.32 -9.80
N ARG A 59 9.53 -8.58 -9.67
CA ARG A 59 10.57 -7.88 -10.46
C ARG A 59 10.41 -8.12 -11.95
N ALA A 60 10.10 -9.34 -12.37
CA ALA A 60 9.87 -9.65 -13.78
C ALA A 60 8.67 -8.87 -14.37
N ALA A 61 7.62 -8.64 -13.56
CA ALA A 61 6.49 -7.78 -13.96
C ALA A 61 6.92 -6.30 -14.07
N CYS A 62 7.66 -5.79 -13.08
CA CYS A 62 8.19 -4.42 -13.12
C CYS A 62 9.07 -4.17 -14.34
N ASP A 63 9.89 -5.13 -14.77
CA ASP A 63 10.82 -5.02 -15.92
C ASP A 63 10.11 -4.94 -17.27
N CYS A 64 8.78 -5.17 -17.29
CA CYS A 64 7.95 -4.96 -18.45
C CYS A 64 7.59 -3.47 -18.68
N ILE A 65 7.74 -2.62 -17.68
CA ILE A 65 7.52 -1.16 -17.79
C ILE A 65 8.80 -0.53 -18.31
N ARG A 66 8.84 -0.20 -19.62
CA ARG A 66 10.06 0.22 -20.31
C ARG A 66 10.00 1.63 -20.91
N THR A 67 8.84 2.27 -20.85
CA THR A 67 8.64 3.64 -21.32
C THR A 67 7.81 4.43 -20.31
N ARG A 68 7.87 5.76 -20.40
CA ARG A 68 7.02 6.65 -19.63
C ARG A 68 5.53 6.43 -19.90
N ASP A 69 5.18 6.07 -21.14
CA ASP A 69 3.80 5.75 -21.52
C ASP A 69 3.31 4.46 -20.86
N ASP A 70 4.18 3.44 -20.72
CA ASP A 70 3.83 2.22 -20.01
C ASP A 70 3.54 2.52 -18.53
N LEU A 71 4.40 3.32 -17.88
CA LEU A 71 4.20 3.72 -16.48
C LEU A 71 2.93 4.56 -16.30
N SER A 72 2.71 5.53 -17.19
CA SER A 72 1.49 6.35 -17.18
C SER A 72 0.23 5.51 -17.35
N ARG A 73 0.27 4.50 -18.22
CA ARG A 73 -0.82 3.55 -18.42
C ARG A 73 -1.10 2.76 -17.15
N VAL A 74 -0.09 2.23 -16.47
CA VAL A 74 -0.27 1.49 -15.21
C VAL A 74 -0.91 2.36 -14.14
N ILE A 75 -0.42 3.61 -13.96
CA ILE A 75 -1.00 4.57 -13.01
C ILE A 75 -2.48 4.82 -13.31
N PHE A 76 -2.82 5.00 -14.57
CA PHE A 76 -4.19 5.25 -14.99
C PHE A 76 -5.10 4.03 -14.74
N GLU A 77 -4.66 2.84 -15.15
CA GLU A 77 -5.42 1.59 -15.00
C GLU A 77 -5.65 1.24 -13.53
N VAL A 78 -4.67 1.49 -12.64
CA VAL A 78 -4.83 1.28 -11.19
C VAL A 78 -5.92 2.20 -10.62
N ALA A 79 -5.96 3.46 -11.04
CA ALA A 79 -7.01 4.40 -10.62
C ALA A 79 -8.41 4.02 -11.18
N GLU A 80 -8.46 3.57 -12.42
CA GLU A 80 -9.69 3.12 -13.06
C GLU A 80 -10.27 1.86 -12.40
N ASP A 81 -9.41 0.88 -12.09
CA ASP A 81 -9.79 -0.33 -11.35
C ASP A 81 -10.27 -0.01 -9.94
N ALA A 82 -9.60 0.93 -9.25
CA ALA A 82 -10.03 1.41 -7.94
C ALA A 82 -11.43 2.03 -7.98
N ALA A 83 -11.74 2.87 -9.01
CA ALA A 83 -13.07 3.45 -9.19
C ALA A 83 -14.15 2.37 -9.34
N HIS A 84 -13.90 1.33 -10.13
CA HIS A 84 -14.82 0.21 -10.34
C HIS A 84 -15.08 -0.61 -9.06
N GLN A 85 -14.18 -0.54 -8.07
CA GLN A 85 -14.30 -1.22 -6.79
C GLN A 85 -14.92 -0.37 -5.67
N GLY A 86 -15.41 0.83 -5.97
CA GLY A 86 -15.96 1.75 -4.97
C GLY A 86 -14.89 2.42 -4.09
N VAL A 87 -13.68 2.53 -4.59
CA VAL A 87 -12.57 3.21 -3.91
C VAL A 87 -12.61 4.69 -4.22
N PHE A 88 -12.51 5.53 -3.18
CA PHE A 88 -12.48 7.00 -3.30
C PHE A 88 -11.06 7.57 -3.20
N TRP A 89 -10.15 6.80 -2.61
CA TRP A 89 -8.77 7.20 -2.34
C TRP A 89 -7.83 6.00 -2.40
N ILE A 90 -6.68 6.13 -3.07
CA ILE A 90 -5.65 5.09 -3.11
C ILE A 90 -4.28 5.65 -2.68
N GLU A 91 -3.47 4.79 -2.04
CA GLU A 91 -2.09 5.10 -1.65
C GLU A 91 -1.10 4.06 -2.23
N PRO A 92 -0.83 4.09 -3.54
CA PRO A 92 0.10 3.14 -4.12
C PRO A 92 1.53 3.38 -3.60
N ALA A 93 2.18 2.32 -3.15
CA ALA A 93 3.61 2.34 -2.89
C ALA A 93 4.35 2.38 -4.23
N PHE A 94 5.30 3.33 -4.38
CA PHE A 94 6.07 3.52 -5.58
C PHE A 94 7.54 3.84 -5.26
N ASP A 95 8.46 3.22 -6.00
CA ASP A 95 9.90 3.47 -5.93
C ASP A 95 10.39 4.12 -7.23
N ALA A 96 10.41 5.45 -7.26
CA ALA A 96 10.88 6.21 -8.43
C ALA A 96 12.36 5.95 -8.77
N GLU A 97 13.17 5.51 -7.78
CA GLU A 97 14.58 5.17 -8.02
C GLU A 97 14.71 3.99 -8.98
N ARG A 98 13.79 3.01 -8.89
CA ARG A 98 13.81 1.85 -9.77
C ARG A 98 13.91 2.25 -11.25
N TYR A 99 13.27 3.36 -11.63
CA TYR A 99 13.19 3.85 -13.02
C TYR A 99 14.13 5.00 -13.32
N SER A 100 14.85 5.54 -12.34
CA SER A 100 15.68 6.75 -12.51
C SER A 100 17.16 6.53 -12.33
N THR A 101 17.59 5.47 -11.63
CA THR A 101 18.99 5.15 -11.42
C THR A 101 19.34 3.92 -12.22
N LEU A 102 20.57 3.87 -12.79
CA LEU A 102 21.09 2.64 -13.36
C LEU A 102 21.33 1.65 -12.23
N ARG A 103 20.32 0.85 -11.97
CA ARG A 103 20.42 -0.28 -11.06
C ARG A 103 20.81 -1.50 -11.89
N GLU A 104 21.72 -2.33 -11.38
CA GLU A 104 22.09 -3.57 -12.05
C GLU A 104 20.89 -4.50 -12.28
N ASP A 105 19.88 -4.40 -11.41
CA ASP A 105 18.65 -5.18 -11.45
C ASP A 105 17.53 -4.54 -12.28
N ASN A 106 17.70 -3.31 -12.83
CA ASN A 106 16.80 -2.70 -13.78
C ASN A 106 17.57 -1.97 -14.89
N PRO A 107 17.70 -2.59 -16.08
CA PRO A 107 18.40 -1.98 -17.20
C PRO A 107 17.60 -0.85 -17.89
N TYR A 108 16.33 -0.64 -17.51
CA TYR A 108 15.44 0.31 -18.18
C TYR A 108 15.30 1.60 -17.37
N ARG A 109 16.08 2.61 -17.76
CA ARG A 109 16.05 3.93 -17.18
C ARG A 109 15.03 4.81 -17.92
N LEU A 110 14.00 5.25 -17.23
CA LEU A 110 12.96 6.14 -17.77
C LEU A 110 13.25 7.61 -17.49
N PHE A 111 13.97 7.88 -16.40
CA PHE A 111 14.25 9.23 -15.88
C PHE A 111 15.73 9.41 -15.56
N ASP A 112 16.21 10.63 -15.62
CA ASP A 112 17.59 10.94 -15.24
C ASP A 112 17.79 11.00 -13.73
N THR A 113 16.77 11.39 -12.99
CA THR A 113 16.78 11.50 -11.52
C THR A 113 15.51 10.93 -10.89
N GLN A 114 15.59 10.58 -9.61
CA GLN A 114 14.41 10.23 -8.83
C GLN A 114 13.37 11.35 -8.80
N ARG A 115 13.84 12.62 -8.71
CA ARG A 115 12.96 13.79 -8.70
C ARG A 115 12.14 13.87 -9.99
N GLU A 116 12.74 13.64 -11.15
CA GLU A 116 12.04 13.60 -12.43
C GLU A 116 11.01 12.47 -12.45
N GLY A 117 11.38 11.28 -11.95
CA GLY A 117 10.47 10.15 -11.82
C GLY A 117 9.25 10.48 -10.96
N TRP A 118 9.45 11.12 -9.81
CA TRP A 118 8.37 11.57 -8.95
C TRP A 118 7.50 12.64 -9.61
N GLN A 119 8.09 13.66 -10.24
CA GLN A 119 7.33 14.69 -10.94
C GLN A 119 6.44 14.09 -12.04
N PHE A 120 6.97 13.10 -12.76
CA PHE A 120 6.19 12.37 -13.76
C PHE A 120 5.04 11.59 -13.12
N ALA A 121 5.30 10.80 -12.08
CA ALA A 121 4.28 10.00 -11.40
C ALA A 121 3.17 10.88 -10.79
N LEU A 122 3.52 12.00 -10.19
CA LEU A 122 2.57 12.98 -9.65
C LEU A 122 1.68 13.60 -10.74
N SER A 123 2.26 13.98 -11.89
CA SER A 123 1.49 14.50 -13.02
C SER A 123 0.59 13.44 -13.65
N ALA A 124 1.04 12.18 -13.73
CA ALA A 124 0.22 11.07 -14.23
C ALA A 124 -0.94 10.75 -13.28
N ALA A 125 -0.70 10.79 -11.96
CA ALA A 125 -1.72 10.59 -10.93
C ALA A 125 -2.81 11.67 -10.99
N GLU A 126 -2.43 12.94 -11.18
CA GLU A 126 -3.37 14.03 -11.34
C GLU A 126 -4.33 13.78 -12.52
N LYS A 127 -3.80 13.42 -13.69
CA LYS A 127 -4.59 13.09 -14.88
C LYS A 127 -5.51 11.89 -14.65
N ALA A 128 -4.97 10.83 -14.03
CA ALA A 128 -5.75 9.63 -13.70
C ALA A 128 -6.90 9.96 -12.76
N SER A 129 -6.65 10.74 -11.72
CA SER A 129 -7.68 11.14 -10.78
C SER A 129 -8.74 12.06 -11.39
N GLN A 130 -8.37 13.03 -12.21
CA GLN A 130 -9.33 13.87 -12.95
C GLN A 130 -10.26 13.01 -13.82
N ALA A 131 -9.74 11.95 -14.44
CA ALA A 131 -10.52 11.07 -15.31
C ALA A 131 -11.41 10.10 -14.54
N THR A 132 -10.96 9.59 -13.39
CA THR A 132 -11.63 8.51 -12.64
C THR A 132 -12.42 9.00 -11.43
N GLY A 133 -12.11 10.18 -10.92
CA GLY A 133 -12.65 10.71 -9.67
C GLY A 133 -12.02 10.12 -8.40
N VAL A 134 -11.04 9.22 -8.53
CA VAL A 134 -10.33 8.61 -7.39
C VAL A 134 -9.17 9.50 -6.96
N GLY A 135 -9.10 9.86 -5.69
CA GLY A 135 -7.96 10.57 -5.12
C GLY A 135 -6.73 9.68 -5.02
N ILE A 136 -5.54 10.21 -5.31
CA ILE A 136 -4.28 9.44 -5.31
C ILE A 136 -3.23 10.17 -4.47
N GLY A 137 -2.69 9.50 -3.45
CA GLY A 137 -1.50 9.92 -2.73
C GLY A 137 -0.48 8.79 -2.71
N TYR A 138 0.79 9.07 -2.99
CA TYR A 138 1.81 8.02 -3.05
C TYR A 138 2.45 7.76 -1.69
N ILE A 139 2.81 6.49 -1.46
CA ILE A 139 3.79 6.09 -0.44
C ILE A 139 5.16 6.03 -1.13
N SER A 140 6.10 6.88 -0.70
CA SER A 140 7.50 6.78 -1.12
C SER A 140 8.17 5.64 -0.34
N ALA A 141 8.24 4.47 -0.94
CA ALA A 141 8.78 3.28 -0.28
C ALA A 141 10.25 3.08 -0.60
N ILE A 142 11.02 2.63 0.40
CA ILE A 142 12.42 2.23 0.27
C ILE A 142 12.56 0.71 0.41
N ASP A 143 13.48 0.12 -0.34
CA ASP A 143 13.76 -1.32 -0.31
C ASP A 143 14.74 -1.64 0.83
N ARG A 144 14.24 -2.37 1.85
CA ARG A 144 15.02 -2.75 3.06
C ARG A 144 16.14 -3.74 2.79
N THR A 145 16.19 -4.36 1.61
CA THR A 145 17.30 -5.25 1.24
C THR A 145 18.54 -4.47 0.80
N ARG A 146 18.45 -3.14 0.71
CA ARG A 146 19.56 -2.26 0.42
C ARG A 146 20.18 -1.69 1.69
N LEU A 147 21.40 -1.17 1.55
CA LEU A 147 22.07 -0.52 2.67
C LEU A 147 21.29 0.72 3.13
N PRO A 148 21.11 0.93 4.45
CA PRO A 148 20.40 2.10 4.97
C PRO A 148 20.93 3.44 4.42
N GLU A 149 22.22 3.56 4.18
CA GLU A 149 22.84 4.78 3.63
C GLU A 149 22.30 5.14 2.23
N GLN A 150 21.92 4.15 1.44
CA GLN A 150 21.27 4.38 0.14
C GLN A 150 19.84 4.91 0.34
N GLY A 151 19.17 4.53 1.43
CA GLY A 151 17.87 5.05 1.82
C GLY A 151 17.90 6.54 2.20
N LEU A 152 19.02 7.07 2.71
CA LEU A 152 19.14 8.49 3.09
C LEU A 152 18.94 9.42 1.89
N VAL A 153 19.47 9.07 0.72
CA VAL A 153 19.30 9.87 -0.50
C VAL A 153 17.83 9.94 -0.90
N ARG A 154 17.12 8.81 -0.80
CA ARG A 154 15.67 8.75 -1.09
C ARG A 154 14.85 9.54 -0.09
N ALA A 155 15.18 9.40 1.19
CA ALA A 155 14.54 10.16 2.26
C ALA A 155 14.68 11.66 2.03
N GLN A 156 15.86 12.12 1.63
CA GLN A 156 16.12 13.53 1.32
C GLN A 156 15.26 14.00 0.13
N VAL A 157 15.24 13.26 -0.98
CA VAL A 157 14.42 13.63 -2.16
C VAL A 157 12.94 13.66 -1.79
N THR A 158 12.46 12.69 -1.00
CA THR A 158 11.07 12.65 -0.53
C THR A 158 10.75 13.87 0.34
N ALA A 159 11.61 14.20 1.30
CA ALA A 159 11.43 15.37 2.17
C ALA A 159 11.41 16.67 1.38
N GLU A 160 12.32 16.83 0.42
CA GLU A 160 12.37 18.01 -0.44
C GLU A 160 11.12 18.16 -1.31
N LEU A 161 10.55 17.05 -1.81
CA LEU A 161 9.30 17.08 -2.57
C LEU A 161 8.10 17.39 -1.69
N ALA A 162 8.06 16.85 -0.46
CA ALA A 162 7.03 17.18 0.51
C ALA A 162 7.04 18.68 0.89
N HIS A 163 8.22 19.27 1.05
CA HIS A 163 8.36 20.71 1.28
C HIS A 163 7.97 21.55 0.06
N SER A 164 8.33 21.10 -1.15
CA SER A 164 7.98 21.82 -2.37
C SER A 164 6.47 21.88 -2.61
N LYS A 165 5.71 20.96 -2.02
CA LYS A 165 4.25 20.98 -2.05
C LYS A 165 3.67 22.24 -1.39
N GLU A 166 4.15 22.64 -0.22
CA GLU A 166 3.74 23.90 0.41
C GLU A 166 4.15 25.10 -0.43
N HIS A 167 5.34 25.06 -1.01
CA HIS A 167 5.83 26.11 -1.90
C HIS A 167 5.03 26.20 -3.21
N LEU A 168 4.61 25.07 -3.78
CA LEU A 168 3.76 25.02 -4.98
C LEU A 168 2.36 25.57 -4.70
N ILE A 169 1.78 25.27 -3.54
CA ILE A 169 0.49 25.85 -3.10
C ILE A 169 0.64 27.36 -2.90
N GLN A 170 1.71 27.82 -2.25
CA GLN A 170 1.98 29.24 -2.02
C GLN A 170 2.30 30.02 -3.30
N SER A 171 2.86 29.37 -4.33
CA SER A 171 3.19 30.00 -5.61
C SER A 171 2.04 30.08 -6.60
N GLY A 172 0.82 29.66 -6.21
CA GLY A 172 -0.38 29.74 -7.05
C GLY A 172 -0.37 28.77 -8.23
N MET A 173 0.49 27.75 -8.22
CA MET A 173 0.40 26.66 -9.16
C MET A 173 -0.81 25.79 -8.77
N GLU A 174 -1.91 25.95 -9.50
CA GLU A 174 -3.23 25.34 -9.29
C GLU A 174 -3.24 23.81 -9.46
N CYS A 175 -2.09 23.15 -9.51
CA CYS A 175 -1.94 21.71 -9.75
C CYS A 175 -2.41 20.84 -8.58
N PHE A 176 -2.75 21.42 -7.44
CA PHE A 176 -3.27 20.68 -6.29
C PHE A 176 -4.64 21.22 -5.91
N ASP A 177 -5.68 20.67 -6.52
CA ASP A 177 -7.09 20.97 -6.19
C ASP A 177 -7.52 20.40 -4.81
N GLY A 178 -6.56 20.08 -3.94
CA GLY A 178 -6.78 19.43 -2.63
C GLY A 178 -7.06 17.94 -2.72
N LYS A 179 -7.27 17.37 -3.91
CA LYS A 179 -7.52 15.93 -4.11
C LYS A 179 -6.23 15.13 -4.38
N HIS A 180 -5.11 15.83 -4.69
CA HIS A 180 -3.83 15.21 -5.02
C HIS A 180 -2.70 15.77 -4.17
N PRO A 181 -2.61 15.38 -2.89
CA PRO A 181 -1.58 15.89 -1.99
C PRO A 181 -0.16 15.46 -2.38
N GLY A 182 0.03 14.63 -3.41
CA GLY A 182 1.32 14.17 -3.87
C GLY A 182 1.82 12.95 -3.10
N ILE A 183 3.03 13.02 -2.51
CA ILE A 183 3.52 12.00 -1.60
C ILE A 183 2.89 12.25 -0.23
N VAL A 184 2.27 11.24 0.35
CA VAL A 184 1.54 11.32 1.63
C VAL A 184 2.18 10.51 2.74
N ALA A 185 3.04 9.56 2.39
CA ALA A 185 3.69 8.68 3.36
C ALA A 185 5.10 8.29 2.92
N PHE A 186 5.89 7.90 3.90
CA PHE A 186 7.20 7.30 3.73
C PHE A 186 7.15 5.86 4.23
N GLY A 187 7.56 4.90 3.39
CA GLY A 187 7.40 3.47 3.63
C GLY A 187 8.71 2.69 3.53
N LEU A 188 8.68 1.47 4.05
CA LEU A 188 9.74 0.48 3.99
C LEU A 188 9.14 -0.82 3.46
N HIS A 189 9.72 -1.43 2.43
CA HIS A 189 9.26 -2.69 1.84
C HIS A 189 10.42 -3.65 1.54
N GLY A 190 10.10 -4.83 0.99
CA GLY A 190 11.08 -5.86 0.65
C GLY A 190 11.28 -6.91 1.74
N ASN A 191 12.19 -7.85 1.51
CA ASN A 191 12.37 -9.01 2.40
C ASN A 191 12.72 -8.59 3.84
N GLU A 192 11.83 -8.92 4.76
CA GLU A 192 11.94 -8.60 6.19
C GLU A 192 13.03 -9.43 6.89
N GLU A 193 13.33 -10.63 6.38
CA GLU A 193 14.32 -11.52 6.96
C GLU A 193 15.71 -10.90 6.94
N GLY A 194 16.31 -10.72 8.11
CA GLY A 194 17.65 -10.13 8.27
C GLY A 194 17.70 -8.60 8.09
N ASN A 195 16.59 -7.94 7.80
CA ASN A 195 16.50 -6.50 7.56
C ASN A 195 15.43 -5.84 8.45
N PRO A 196 15.61 -5.85 9.79
CA PRO A 196 14.61 -5.33 10.70
C PRO A 196 14.47 -3.81 10.62
N PRO A 197 13.31 -3.25 11.01
CA PRO A 197 12.99 -1.82 10.89
C PRO A 197 14.00 -0.88 11.55
N GLU A 198 14.55 -1.23 12.71
CA GLU A 198 15.49 -0.37 13.48
C GLU A 198 16.74 0.03 12.70
N LEU A 199 17.15 -0.73 11.69
CA LEU A 199 18.27 -0.36 10.81
C LEU A 199 17.99 0.91 10.00
N PHE A 200 16.73 1.26 9.82
CA PHE A 200 16.26 2.38 9.01
C PHE A 200 15.81 3.60 9.83
N GLU A 201 16.07 3.61 11.14
CA GLU A 201 15.65 4.70 12.04
C GLU A 201 16.10 6.07 11.53
N GLN A 202 17.39 6.23 11.20
CA GLN A 202 17.93 7.51 10.70
C GLN A 202 17.31 7.92 9.36
N VAL A 203 17.01 6.93 8.50
CA VAL A 203 16.38 7.16 7.20
C VAL A 203 14.98 7.72 7.38
N PHE A 204 14.20 7.13 8.30
CA PHE A 204 12.84 7.60 8.61
C PHE A 204 12.84 8.94 9.32
N GLN A 205 13.76 9.17 10.26
CA GLN A 205 13.94 10.48 10.88
C GLN A 205 14.17 11.58 9.84
N LEU A 206 15.02 11.34 8.84
CA LEU A 206 15.27 12.29 7.76
C LEU A 206 14.05 12.48 6.85
N GLY A 207 13.42 11.38 6.41
CA GLY A 207 12.29 11.40 5.46
C GLY A 207 11.02 12.03 6.03
N LEU A 208 10.85 11.99 7.36
CA LEU A 208 9.67 12.47 8.06
C LEU A 208 9.85 13.86 8.70
N ALA A 209 11.10 14.33 8.86
CA ALA A 209 11.39 15.57 9.55
C ALA A 209 10.70 16.78 8.89
N ASN A 210 9.74 17.39 9.61
CA ASN A 210 8.97 18.55 9.18
C ASN A 210 8.19 18.40 7.86
N THR A 211 7.90 17.16 7.42
CA THR A 211 7.25 16.91 6.13
C THR A 211 5.74 16.74 6.24
N GLY A 212 5.23 16.37 7.42
CA GLY A 212 3.84 15.97 7.61
C GLY A 212 3.47 14.64 6.96
N LEU A 213 4.45 13.88 6.45
CA LEU A 213 4.24 12.54 5.88
C LEU A 213 3.93 11.53 6.99
N LEU A 214 3.11 10.54 6.65
CA LEU A 214 2.88 9.39 7.53
C LEU A 214 4.06 8.41 7.44
N SER A 215 4.38 7.75 8.55
CA SER A 215 5.27 6.59 8.59
C SER A 215 4.46 5.31 8.34
N THR A 216 4.77 4.57 7.27
CA THR A 216 4.00 3.39 6.85
C THR A 216 4.90 2.21 6.44
N PRO A 217 5.77 1.71 7.35
CA PRO A 217 6.65 0.59 7.05
C PRO A 217 5.89 -0.75 6.99
N HIS A 218 6.36 -1.69 6.14
CA HIS A 218 6.02 -3.11 6.25
C HIS A 218 6.72 -3.70 7.48
N ALA A 219 6.00 -4.44 8.29
CA ALA A 219 6.54 -5.21 9.41
C ALA A 219 5.57 -6.31 9.83
N GLY A 220 6.09 -7.41 10.36
CA GLY A 220 5.27 -8.51 10.82
C GLY A 220 4.49 -9.22 9.70
N GLU A 221 5.02 -9.19 8.50
CA GLU A 221 4.54 -9.96 7.34
C GLU A 221 5.19 -11.34 7.32
N ILE A 222 6.51 -11.41 7.50
CA ILE A 222 7.28 -12.64 7.42
C ILE A 222 8.12 -12.79 8.68
N ALA A 223 8.07 -13.99 9.28
CA ALA A 223 8.90 -14.30 10.43
C ALA A 223 9.46 -15.72 10.30
N PRO A 224 10.72 -15.88 9.87
CA PRO A 224 11.35 -17.19 9.80
C PRO A 224 11.48 -17.87 11.17
N PHE A 225 11.47 -17.09 12.28
CA PHE A 225 11.57 -17.62 13.64
C PHE A 225 10.43 -17.10 14.54
N PRO A 226 9.99 -17.90 15.52
CA PRO A 226 8.96 -17.49 16.48
C PRO A 226 9.29 -16.16 17.18
N GLY A 227 8.33 -15.26 17.24
CA GLY A 227 8.45 -13.97 17.93
C GLY A 227 9.05 -12.83 17.08
N GLN A 228 9.77 -13.12 15.99
CA GLN A 228 10.38 -12.07 15.16
C GLN A 228 9.34 -11.14 14.53
N GLY A 229 8.20 -11.67 14.07
CA GLY A 229 7.18 -10.84 13.45
C GLY A 229 6.60 -9.78 14.41
N ALA A 230 6.29 -10.15 15.66
CA ALA A 230 5.84 -9.20 16.68
C ALA A 230 6.96 -8.19 17.04
N ALA A 231 8.21 -8.65 17.16
CA ALA A 231 9.35 -7.78 17.42
C ALA A 231 9.57 -6.77 16.29
N SER A 232 9.39 -7.18 15.03
CA SER A 232 9.48 -6.28 13.86
C SER A 232 8.37 -5.22 13.89
N VAL A 233 7.12 -5.58 14.21
CA VAL A 233 6.04 -4.59 14.38
C VAL A 233 6.36 -3.62 15.51
N ALA A 234 6.84 -4.12 16.67
CA ALA A 234 7.24 -3.27 17.77
C ALA A 234 8.37 -2.31 17.38
N SER A 235 9.36 -2.79 16.62
CA SER A 235 10.45 -1.96 16.09
C SER A 235 9.95 -0.90 15.10
N ALA A 236 9.04 -1.25 14.20
CA ALA A 236 8.42 -0.29 13.28
C ALA A 236 7.70 0.84 14.03
N VAL A 237 6.99 0.52 15.11
CA VAL A 237 6.30 1.52 15.94
C VAL A 237 7.31 2.36 16.73
N ASN A 238 8.24 1.73 17.44
CA ASN A 238 9.08 2.42 18.40
C ASN A 238 10.28 3.14 17.75
N CYS A 239 10.85 2.60 16.64
CA CYS A 239 12.03 3.18 16.00
C CYS A 239 11.65 4.02 14.76
N LEU A 240 10.62 3.62 14.00
CA LEU A 240 10.22 4.35 12.79
C LEU A 240 9.01 5.26 13.00
N GLY A 241 8.42 5.28 14.21
CA GLY A 241 7.26 6.11 14.53
C GLY A 241 6.05 5.79 13.65
N ALA A 242 5.80 4.51 13.38
CA ALA A 242 4.76 4.09 12.45
C ALA A 242 3.37 4.61 12.85
N ASN A 243 2.74 5.36 11.93
CA ASN A 243 1.33 5.71 12.03
C ASN A 243 0.44 4.55 11.56
N ARG A 244 0.92 3.80 10.58
CA ARG A 244 0.37 2.55 10.09
C ARG A 244 1.50 1.54 9.90
N VAL A 245 1.18 0.27 10.06
CA VAL A 245 2.09 -0.83 9.71
C VAL A 245 1.44 -1.62 8.57
N GLN A 246 2.11 -1.69 7.43
CA GLN A 246 1.66 -2.53 6.33
C GLN A 246 1.85 -4.00 6.74
N HIS A 247 0.80 -4.81 6.58
CA HIS A 247 0.53 -6.10 7.21
C HIS A 247 0.36 -6.01 8.73
N GLY A 248 1.42 -6.11 9.50
CA GLY A 248 1.39 -6.08 10.96
C GLY A 248 0.75 -7.30 11.63
N VAL A 249 0.32 -8.29 10.84
CA VAL A 249 -0.54 -9.39 11.30
C VAL A 249 0.11 -10.29 12.34
N LEU A 250 1.44 -10.40 12.36
CA LEU A 250 2.16 -11.23 13.33
C LEU A 250 2.22 -10.60 14.74
N ALA A 251 1.78 -9.34 14.91
CA ALA A 251 1.57 -8.72 16.21
C ALA A 251 0.55 -9.49 17.09
N PHE A 252 -0.37 -10.27 16.49
CA PHE A 252 -1.40 -11.01 17.22
C PHE A 252 -0.84 -11.98 18.27
N LYS A 253 0.41 -12.41 18.11
CA LYS A 253 1.09 -13.31 19.06
C LYS A 253 1.55 -12.62 20.35
N ASP A 254 1.51 -11.29 20.40
CA ASP A 254 1.93 -10.48 21.53
C ASP A 254 0.79 -9.58 22.00
N LYS A 255 0.17 -9.94 23.12
CA LYS A 255 -0.98 -9.22 23.68
C LYS A 255 -0.63 -7.83 24.20
N GLU A 256 0.61 -7.63 24.69
CA GLU A 256 1.07 -6.33 25.18
C GLU A 256 1.28 -5.38 23.99
N LEU A 257 1.84 -5.89 22.90
CA LEU A 257 1.96 -5.15 21.63
C LEU A 257 0.59 -4.81 21.05
N LEU A 258 -0.37 -5.74 21.01
CA LEU A 258 -1.73 -5.41 20.56
C LEU A 258 -2.36 -4.30 21.43
N ALA A 259 -2.18 -4.37 22.75
CA ALA A 259 -2.67 -3.31 23.64
C ALA A 259 -1.96 -1.97 23.40
N GLN A 260 -0.69 -1.97 23.05
CA GLN A 260 0.06 -0.77 22.65
C GLN A 260 -0.51 -0.20 21.34
N LEU A 261 -0.64 -1.01 20.29
CA LEU A 261 -1.17 -0.59 18.98
C LEU A 261 -2.58 0.02 19.13
N ALA A 262 -3.46 -0.62 19.89
CA ALA A 262 -4.81 -0.12 20.16
C ALA A 262 -4.79 1.23 20.91
N ARG A 263 -3.96 1.37 21.94
CA ARG A 263 -3.84 2.59 22.76
C ARG A 263 -3.27 3.76 21.95
N GLU A 264 -2.28 3.50 21.12
CA GLU A 264 -1.59 4.50 20.31
C GLU A 264 -2.32 4.79 18.98
N GLY A 265 -3.32 3.99 18.64
CA GLY A 265 -4.10 4.14 17.41
C GLY A 265 -3.30 3.82 16.14
N VAL A 266 -2.29 2.94 16.23
CA VAL A 266 -1.53 2.49 15.07
C VAL A 266 -2.38 1.53 14.24
N CYS A 267 -2.63 1.87 12.98
CA CYS A 267 -3.46 1.06 12.09
C CYS A 267 -2.63 -0.03 11.41
N LEU A 268 -3.19 -1.24 11.30
CA LEU A 268 -2.60 -2.32 10.50
C LEU A 268 -3.29 -2.40 9.15
N ASP A 269 -2.50 -2.29 8.06
CA ASP A 269 -3.00 -2.39 6.68
C ASP A 269 -2.91 -3.84 6.21
N VAL A 270 -3.95 -4.62 6.51
CA VAL A 270 -3.96 -6.09 6.38
C VAL A 270 -4.31 -6.53 4.97
N CYS A 271 -3.54 -7.50 4.44
CA CYS A 271 -3.75 -8.11 3.12
C CYS A 271 -3.97 -9.62 3.26
N PRO A 272 -5.21 -10.07 3.51
CA PRO A 272 -5.50 -11.46 3.86
C PRO A 272 -5.01 -12.48 2.83
N SER A 273 -5.30 -12.28 1.55
CA SER A 273 -4.89 -13.22 0.49
C SER A 273 -3.37 -13.32 0.35
N SER A 274 -2.66 -12.19 0.43
CA SER A 274 -1.19 -12.15 0.47
C SER A 274 -0.64 -12.99 1.61
N ASN A 275 -1.16 -12.80 2.82
CA ASN A 275 -0.72 -13.54 4.01
C ASN A 275 -0.92 -15.06 3.89
N ILE A 276 -1.96 -15.51 3.16
CA ILE A 276 -2.18 -16.93 2.89
C ILE A 276 -1.23 -17.44 1.79
N GLN A 277 -1.07 -16.67 0.70
CA GLN A 277 -0.25 -17.10 -0.44
C GLN A 277 1.26 -17.04 -0.15
N LEU A 278 1.71 -16.14 0.74
CA LEU A 278 3.06 -16.12 1.29
C LEU A 278 3.26 -17.13 2.44
N SER A 279 2.24 -17.96 2.72
CA SER A 279 2.31 -19.03 3.73
C SER A 279 2.52 -18.55 5.17
N VAL A 280 2.16 -17.29 5.48
CA VAL A 280 2.19 -16.73 6.84
C VAL A 280 1.14 -17.43 7.72
N PHE A 281 -0.03 -17.71 7.14
CA PHE A 281 -1.09 -18.51 7.76
C PHE A 281 -1.50 -19.66 6.85
N PRO A 282 -1.92 -20.81 7.43
CA PRO A 282 -2.27 -21.98 6.64
C PRO A 282 -3.57 -21.81 5.84
N THR A 283 -4.57 -21.13 6.39
CA THR A 283 -5.87 -20.89 5.74
C THR A 283 -6.48 -19.58 6.20
N ILE A 284 -7.52 -19.14 5.49
CA ILE A 284 -8.21 -17.89 5.81
C ILE A 284 -8.96 -17.96 7.14
N GLU A 285 -9.45 -19.14 7.52
CA GLU A 285 -10.15 -19.35 8.79
C GLU A 285 -9.23 -19.21 10.00
N THR A 286 -7.92 -19.38 9.79
CA THR A 286 -6.89 -19.23 10.83
C THR A 286 -6.25 -17.85 10.83
N HIS A 287 -6.69 -16.95 9.95
CA HIS A 287 -6.16 -15.60 9.87
C HIS A 287 -6.52 -14.77 11.11
N PRO A 288 -5.57 -14.04 11.73
CA PRO A 288 -5.76 -13.39 13.04
C PRO A 288 -6.57 -12.09 12.99
N LEU A 289 -6.99 -11.58 11.83
CA LEU A 289 -7.71 -10.31 11.71
C LEU A 289 -8.90 -10.19 12.69
N PRO A 290 -9.77 -11.22 12.87
CA PRO A 290 -10.87 -11.12 13.85
C PRO A 290 -10.39 -10.98 15.30
N GLU A 291 -9.23 -11.53 15.64
CA GLU A 291 -8.63 -11.42 16.97
C GLU A 291 -8.01 -10.02 17.19
N ILE A 292 -7.31 -9.51 16.20
CA ILE A 292 -6.70 -8.17 16.20
C ILE A 292 -7.80 -7.10 16.36
N LEU A 293 -8.91 -7.22 15.61
CA LEU A 293 -10.06 -6.31 15.72
C LEU A 293 -10.70 -6.38 17.13
N ARG A 294 -10.84 -7.59 17.71
CA ARG A 294 -11.36 -7.74 19.08
C ARG A 294 -10.44 -7.15 20.13
N ALA A 295 -9.15 -7.06 19.89
CA ALA A 295 -8.19 -6.36 20.75
C ALA A 295 -8.30 -4.83 20.64
N GLY A 296 -9.13 -4.30 19.73
CA GLY A 296 -9.34 -2.86 19.55
C GLY A 296 -8.30 -2.19 18.66
N VAL A 297 -7.44 -2.94 17.98
CA VAL A 297 -6.45 -2.40 17.05
C VAL A 297 -7.17 -1.94 15.77
N PRO A 298 -6.99 -0.68 15.34
CA PRO A 298 -7.55 -0.24 14.06
C PRO A 298 -6.89 -1.01 12.90
N CYS A 299 -7.72 -1.49 11.96
CA CYS A 299 -7.23 -2.16 10.76
C CYS A 299 -7.90 -1.58 9.52
N SER A 300 -7.17 -1.56 8.41
CA SER A 300 -7.68 -1.39 7.05
C SER A 300 -7.44 -2.67 6.25
N ILE A 301 -8.09 -2.80 5.09
CA ILE A 301 -7.87 -3.90 4.15
C ILE A 301 -7.15 -3.39 2.92
N GLY A 302 -6.15 -4.13 2.46
CA GLY A 302 -5.41 -3.93 1.22
C GLY A 302 -5.38 -5.18 0.35
N SER A 303 -4.98 -5.05 -0.90
CA SER A 303 -4.81 -6.18 -1.82
C SER A 303 -3.34 -6.51 -2.11
N ASP A 304 -2.42 -5.68 -1.61
CA ASP A 304 -0.97 -5.83 -1.80
C ASP A 304 -0.59 -5.81 -3.31
N ASP A 305 -0.44 -6.97 -3.92
CA ASP A 305 -0.07 -7.17 -5.34
C ASP A 305 -1.12 -8.02 -6.08
N PRO A 306 -2.28 -7.47 -6.47
CA PRO A 306 -3.35 -8.24 -7.12
C PRO A 306 -2.94 -8.91 -8.43
N LEU A 307 -1.93 -8.38 -9.14
CA LEU A 307 -1.35 -9.04 -10.30
C LEU A 307 -0.80 -10.44 -9.96
N LEU A 308 -0.23 -10.60 -8.75
CA LEU A 308 0.45 -11.81 -8.31
C LEU A 308 -0.43 -12.70 -7.42
N PHE A 309 -1.21 -12.08 -6.53
CA PHE A 309 -2.07 -12.81 -5.59
C PHE A 309 -3.47 -13.10 -6.16
N GLY A 310 -3.99 -12.26 -7.05
CA GLY A 310 -5.26 -12.41 -7.74
C GLY A 310 -6.37 -11.54 -7.20
N PRO A 311 -6.76 -11.62 -5.92
CA PRO A 311 -7.82 -10.80 -5.37
C PRO A 311 -7.53 -9.31 -5.44
N ASN A 312 -8.50 -8.53 -5.86
CA ASN A 312 -8.51 -7.08 -5.77
C ASN A 312 -9.11 -6.64 -4.42
N LEU A 313 -9.20 -5.34 -4.15
CA LEU A 313 -9.70 -4.85 -2.86
C LEU A 313 -11.14 -5.28 -2.57
N LEU A 314 -12.01 -5.31 -3.56
CA LEU A 314 -13.41 -5.75 -3.37
C LEU A 314 -13.43 -7.23 -2.99
N ASP A 315 -12.65 -8.07 -3.68
CA ASP A 315 -12.53 -9.50 -3.38
C ASP A 315 -12.01 -9.73 -1.94
N GLU A 316 -11.07 -8.90 -1.46
CA GLU A 316 -10.56 -8.98 -0.08
C GLU A 316 -11.65 -8.64 0.96
N TYR A 317 -12.47 -7.61 0.71
CA TYR A 317 -13.63 -7.31 1.56
C TYR A 317 -14.67 -8.42 1.53
N GLU A 318 -14.94 -9.01 0.36
CA GLU A 318 -15.83 -10.18 0.23
C GLU A 318 -15.30 -11.39 0.99
N LEU A 319 -13.99 -11.64 0.93
CA LEU A 319 -13.32 -12.69 1.68
C LEU A 319 -13.46 -12.47 3.20
N CYS A 320 -13.22 -11.25 3.68
CA CYS A 320 -13.40 -10.91 5.09
C CYS A 320 -14.84 -11.14 5.57
N ARG A 321 -15.84 -10.76 4.78
CA ARG A 321 -17.25 -10.95 5.10
C ARG A 321 -17.68 -12.42 5.02
N ASN A 322 -17.37 -13.10 3.91
CA ASN A 322 -17.97 -14.40 3.57
C ASN A 322 -17.19 -15.58 4.14
N GLN A 323 -15.86 -15.48 4.28
CA GLN A 323 -15.00 -16.57 4.75
C GLN A 323 -14.51 -16.37 6.19
N MET A 324 -14.15 -15.14 6.60
CA MET A 324 -13.81 -14.86 7.99
C MET A 324 -15.05 -14.62 8.86
N GLY A 325 -16.23 -14.41 8.27
CA GLY A 325 -17.50 -14.21 8.98
C GLY A 325 -17.61 -12.87 9.68
N LEU A 326 -16.93 -11.83 9.17
CA LEU A 326 -17.04 -10.48 9.74
C LEU A 326 -18.43 -9.90 9.45
N SER A 327 -19.07 -9.31 10.47
CA SER A 327 -20.35 -8.63 10.32
C SER A 327 -20.21 -7.34 9.48
N ASP A 328 -21.34 -6.82 8.95
CA ASP A 328 -21.36 -5.58 8.19
C ASP A 328 -20.87 -4.39 8.99
N GLU A 329 -21.03 -4.37 10.32
CA GLU A 329 -20.49 -3.34 11.22
C GLU A 329 -18.95 -3.39 11.27
N LEU A 330 -18.35 -4.61 11.33
CA LEU A 330 -16.90 -4.76 11.30
C LEU A 330 -16.33 -4.41 9.91
N ILE A 331 -17.02 -4.79 8.84
CA ILE A 331 -16.67 -4.41 7.47
C ILE A 331 -16.72 -2.88 7.32
N ALA A 332 -17.77 -2.22 7.80
CA ALA A 332 -17.84 -0.77 7.82
C ALA A 332 -16.74 -0.13 8.67
N THR A 333 -16.37 -0.77 9.79
CA THR A 333 -15.26 -0.30 10.63
C THR A 333 -13.93 -0.35 9.89
N LEU A 334 -13.63 -1.44 9.17
CA LEU A 334 -12.44 -1.53 8.32
C LEU A 334 -12.42 -0.43 7.25
N ALA A 335 -13.56 -0.18 6.61
CA ALA A 335 -13.68 0.88 5.60
C ALA A 335 -13.54 2.29 6.21
N ARG A 336 -14.10 2.57 7.41
CA ARG A 336 -13.87 3.84 8.12
C ARG A 336 -12.40 4.04 8.45
N ASN A 337 -11.75 3.00 8.99
CA ASN A 337 -10.33 3.05 9.33
C ASN A 337 -9.48 3.35 8.10
N SER A 338 -9.81 2.81 6.93
CA SER A 338 -9.08 3.11 5.70
C SER A 338 -9.09 4.61 5.37
N PHE A 339 -10.18 5.34 5.64
CA PHE A 339 -10.21 6.80 5.48
C PHE A 339 -9.50 7.53 6.62
N LEU A 340 -9.79 7.16 7.88
CA LEU A 340 -9.28 7.86 9.06
C LEU A 340 -7.75 7.83 9.12
N HIS A 341 -7.14 6.71 8.77
CA HIS A 341 -5.70 6.50 8.84
C HIS A 341 -4.96 6.78 7.51
N SER A 342 -5.68 7.21 6.46
CA SER A 342 -5.06 7.59 5.18
C SER A 342 -4.28 8.91 5.27
N GLY A 343 -3.45 9.18 4.27
CA GLY A 343 -2.87 10.51 4.01
C GLY A 343 -3.78 11.41 3.17
N ALA A 344 -5.05 11.05 3.00
CA ALA A 344 -6.03 11.82 2.25
C ALA A 344 -6.28 13.20 2.90
N PRO A 345 -6.68 14.22 2.11
CA PRO A 345 -7.18 15.49 2.64
C PRO A 345 -8.37 15.27 3.59
N GLN A 346 -8.52 16.16 4.57
CA GLN A 346 -9.56 16.03 5.60
C GLN A 346 -10.97 15.95 5.03
N GLU A 347 -11.23 16.66 3.95
CA GLU A 347 -12.52 16.65 3.24
C GLU A 347 -12.84 15.25 2.68
N VAL A 348 -11.84 14.58 2.09
CA VAL A 348 -11.96 13.20 1.56
C VAL A 348 -12.21 12.22 2.71
N LYS A 349 -11.46 12.35 3.82
CA LYS A 349 -11.67 11.52 5.02
C LYS A 349 -13.10 11.67 5.56
N SER A 350 -13.52 12.90 5.76
CA SER A 350 -14.85 13.19 6.33
C SER A 350 -15.98 12.72 5.42
N ALA A 351 -15.87 12.96 4.11
CA ALA A 351 -16.84 12.49 3.13
C ALA A 351 -16.89 10.97 3.05
N GLY A 352 -15.71 10.31 3.07
CA GLY A 352 -15.59 8.86 3.05
C GLY A 352 -16.26 8.20 4.27
N VAL A 353 -15.95 8.68 5.48
CA VAL A 353 -16.56 8.18 6.72
C VAL A 353 -18.07 8.35 6.69
N ALA A 354 -18.57 9.53 6.32
CA ALA A 354 -20.01 9.77 6.23
C ALA A 354 -20.72 8.86 5.19
N ALA A 355 -20.03 8.57 4.09
CA ALA A 355 -20.55 7.66 3.06
C ALA A 355 -20.57 6.19 3.53
N VAL A 356 -19.58 5.75 4.31
CA VAL A 356 -19.58 4.41 4.96
C VAL A 356 -20.73 4.30 5.95
N ASP A 357 -20.98 5.33 6.78
CA ASP A 357 -22.09 5.35 7.72
C ASP A 357 -23.44 5.25 7.01
N LYS A 358 -23.58 5.96 5.89
CA LYS A 358 -24.77 5.86 5.05
C LYS A 358 -24.95 4.45 4.46
N TRP A 359 -23.88 3.83 3.98
CA TRP A 359 -23.93 2.47 3.44
C TRP A 359 -24.41 1.46 4.49
N LEU A 360 -23.88 1.54 5.73
CA LEU A 360 -24.28 0.67 6.82
C LEU A 360 -25.77 0.83 7.18
N ASN A 361 -26.29 2.06 7.16
CA ASN A 361 -27.69 2.35 7.49
C ASN A 361 -28.70 1.95 6.40
N ILE A 362 -28.27 1.70 5.16
CA ILE A 362 -29.15 1.18 4.09
C ILE A 362 -29.50 -0.29 4.35
N GLY A 363 -28.63 -1.06 5.02
CA GLY A 363 -28.82 -2.47 5.37
C GLY A 363 -29.59 -2.70 6.69
N SER A 364 -29.76 -1.67 7.50
CA SER A 364 -30.49 -1.70 8.77
C SER A 364 -31.94 -1.24 8.56
#